data_9fc28fbda07a8f75afb367f8d93c2a05
#
_entry.id   9fc28fbda07a8f75afb367f8d93c2a05
#
_cell.length_a   1.000
_cell.length_b   1.000
_cell.length_c   1.000
_cell.angle_alpha   90.00
_cell.angle_beta   90.00
_cell.angle_gamma   90.00
#
_symmetry.space_group_name_H-M   'P 1'
#
loop_
_entity.id
_entity.type
_entity.pdbx_description
1 polymer ?
#
loop_
_entity_poly.entity_id
_entity_poly.type
_entity_poly.pdbx_seq_one_letter_code
_entity_poly.pdbx_strand_id
1 'polypeptide(L)'
;LILANDPDADRLGVMVRNAENNWQWLSGNQIGVLILDFVLSALKLQHRLPQKGVIISTVVTSPLVSKMARGNGLNAVEVLTGFKWIRQAALRIEKEQGGKFVFGMEESHGFLMGNHSGDKDGIWASMAFAEMAAALKQNKLTPIDRLNQIYQQYGVHLDALETQTFKGTKGIAKIQQIMRDLRNSPPVSVAGQAVVKITDYLENTIICGNETRQGPG
;
A
#
# COMPACT_ATOMS: atom_id res chain seq x y z
N LEU A 1 -13.68 -6.14 -17.02
CA LEU A 1 -13.23 -5.14 -16.07
C LEU A 1 -14.44 -4.38 -15.50
N ILE A 2 -14.54 -4.30 -14.19
CA ILE A 2 -15.48 -3.42 -13.47
C ILE A 2 -14.64 -2.50 -12.58
N LEU A 3 -14.90 -1.21 -12.66
CA LEU A 3 -14.31 -0.17 -11.82
C LEU A 3 -15.44 0.52 -11.07
N ALA A 4 -15.27 0.75 -9.78
CA ALA A 4 -16.24 1.42 -8.94
C ALA A 4 -15.54 2.35 -7.94
N ASN A 5 -15.99 3.58 -7.85
CA ASN A 5 -15.59 4.50 -6.80
C ASN A 5 -16.63 4.50 -5.68
N ASP A 6 -16.20 4.86 -4.49
CA ASP A 6 -17.09 5.14 -3.37
C ASP A 6 -17.78 6.52 -3.51
N PRO A 7 -18.71 6.88 -2.61
CA PRO A 7 -19.54 8.07 -2.80
C PRO A 7 -18.80 9.39 -2.91
N ASP A 8 -17.63 9.52 -2.27
CA ASP A 8 -16.75 10.70 -2.33
C ASP A 8 -15.64 10.57 -3.38
N ALA A 9 -15.64 9.46 -4.15
CA ALA A 9 -14.78 9.18 -5.30
C ALA A 9 -13.26 9.25 -4.98
N ASP A 10 -12.88 8.97 -3.75
CA ASP A 10 -11.49 8.97 -3.32
C ASP A 10 -10.84 7.58 -3.35
N ARG A 11 -11.62 6.50 -3.47
CA ARG A 11 -11.17 5.10 -3.53
C ARG A 11 -11.60 4.42 -4.82
N LEU A 12 -10.89 3.33 -5.13
CA LEU A 12 -11.16 2.50 -6.30
C LEU A 12 -11.31 1.03 -5.92
N GLY A 13 -12.47 0.45 -6.21
CA GLY A 13 -12.70 -0.99 -6.22
C GLY A 13 -12.60 -1.55 -7.64
N VAL A 14 -12.05 -2.75 -7.77
CA VAL A 14 -11.82 -3.39 -9.08
C VAL A 14 -12.25 -4.84 -9.06
N MET A 15 -12.98 -5.26 -10.09
CA MET A 15 -13.19 -6.67 -10.41
C MET A 15 -12.70 -6.97 -11.83
N VAL A 16 -12.02 -8.09 -11.98
CA VAL A 16 -11.48 -8.57 -13.26
C VAL A 16 -11.97 -9.99 -13.55
N ARG A 17 -11.87 -10.44 -14.80
CA ARG A 17 -12.06 -11.85 -15.15
C ARG A 17 -10.77 -12.61 -14.89
N ASN A 18 -10.86 -13.76 -14.22
CA ASN A 18 -9.79 -14.74 -14.10
C ASN A 18 -9.71 -15.67 -15.32
N ALA A 19 -8.80 -16.63 -15.31
CA ALA A 19 -8.60 -17.57 -16.41
C ALA A 19 -9.85 -18.44 -16.71
N GLU A 20 -10.65 -18.75 -15.70
CA GLU A 20 -11.90 -19.50 -15.80
C GLU A 20 -13.10 -18.61 -16.20
N ASN A 21 -12.83 -17.35 -16.56
CA ASN A 21 -13.84 -16.34 -16.89
C ASN A 21 -14.81 -15.98 -15.74
N ASN A 22 -14.44 -16.28 -14.49
CA ASN A 22 -15.16 -15.85 -13.31
C ASN A 22 -14.75 -14.44 -12.87
N TRP A 23 -15.69 -13.70 -12.27
CA TRP A 23 -15.36 -12.43 -11.66
C TRP A 23 -14.54 -12.62 -10.39
N GLN A 24 -13.41 -11.93 -10.32
CA GLN A 24 -12.51 -11.92 -9.16
C GLN A 24 -12.31 -10.49 -8.67
N TRP A 25 -12.55 -10.28 -7.39
CA TRP A 25 -12.24 -9.02 -6.70
C TRP A 25 -10.74 -8.89 -6.44
N LEU A 26 -10.21 -7.70 -6.65
CA LEU A 26 -8.83 -7.36 -6.28
C LEU A 26 -8.81 -6.60 -4.96
N SER A 27 -7.89 -6.97 -4.05
CA SER A 27 -7.63 -6.19 -2.83
C SER A 27 -6.98 -4.84 -3.16
N GLY A 28 -7.06 -3.88 -2.23
CA GLY A 28 -6.40 -2.59 -2.42
C GLY A 28 -4.89 -2.72 -2.61
N ASN A 29 -4.24 -3.67 -1.93
CA ASN A 29 -2.84 -3.98 -2.18
C ASN A 29 -2.58 -4.47 -3.60
N GLN A 30 -3.40 -5.37 -4.13
CA GLN A 30 -3.27 -5.87 -5.50
C GLN A 30 -3.51 -4.77 -6.54
N ILE A 31 -4.53 -3.94 -6.34
CA ILE A 31 -4.80 -2.78 -7.21
C ILE A 31 -3.61 -1.82 -7.19
N GLY A 32 -3.12 -1.48 -5.99
CA GLY A 32 -2.03 -0.52 -5.83
C GLY A 32 -0.73 -0.97 -6.45
N VAL A 33 -0.33 -2.25 -6.30
CA VAL A 33 0.90 -2.76 -6.93
C VAL A 33 0.78 -2.84 -8.45
N LEU A 34 -0.41 -3.12 -8.98
CA LEU A 34 -0.66 -3.10 -10.43
C LEU A 34 -0.57 -1.67 -10.99
N ILE A 35 -1.19 -0.69 -10.34
CA ILE A 35 -1.09 0.72 -10.75
C ILE A 35 0.35 1.21 -10.62
N LEU A 36 1.04 0.89 -9.52
CA LEU A 36 2.44 1.26 -9.32
C LEU A 36 3.35 0.71 -10.43
N ASP A 37 3.19 -0.56 -10.77
CA ASP A 37 3.93 -1.20 -11.86
C ASP A 37 3.71 -0.49 -13.20
N PHE A 38 2.46 -0.18 -13.52
CA PHE A 38 2.10 0.56 -14.73
C PHE A 38 2.72 1.96 -14.76
N VAL A 39 2.59 2.72 -13.66
CA VAL A 39 3.18 4.06 -13.52
C VAL A 39 4.69 4.04 -13.69
N LEU A 40 5.38 3.11 -13.01
CA LEU A 40 6.84 2.99 -13.10
C LEU A 40 7.29 2.61 -14.51
N SER A 41 6.57 1.68 -15.16
CA SER A 41 6.83 1.26 -16.53
C SER A 41 6.65 2.42 -17.53
N ALA A 42 5.57 3.19 -17.38
CA ALA A 42 5.29 4.34 -18.23
C ALA A 42 6.35 5.45 -18.04
N LEU A 43 6.72 5.76 -16.80
CA LEU A 43 7.75 6.76 -16.50
C LEU A 43 9.13 6.35 -17.04
N LYS A 44 9.49 5.08 -16.98
CA LYS A 44 10.73 4.55 -17.56
C LYS A 44 10.73 4.67 -19.08
N LEU A 45 9.65 4.23 -19.73
CA LEU A 45 9.52 4.29 -21.18
C LEU A 45 9.65 5.72 -21.72
N GLN A 46 9.14 6.69 -20.96
CA GLN A 46 9.20 8.11 -21.29
C GLN A 46 10.50 8.80 -20.83
N HIS A 47 11.45 8.07 -20.24
CA HIS A 47 12.66 8.63 -19.61
C HIS A 47 12.39 9.73 -18.56
N ARG A 48 11.25 9.61 -17.85
CA ARG A 48 10.77 10.58 -16.87
C ARG A 48 10.82 10.08 -15.42
N LEU A 49 11.38 8.88 -15.18
CA LEU A 49 11.55 8.35 -13.83
C LEU A 49 12.55 9.24 -13.07
N PRO A 50 12.15 9.90 -11.96
CA PRO A 50 13.04 10.82 -11.26
C PRO A 50 14.14 10.07 -10.51
N GLN A 51 15.38 10.59 -10.55
CA GLN A 51 16.53 9.99 -9.87
C GLN A 51 16.33 9.91 -8.34
N LYS A 52 15.66 10.90 -7.74
CA LYS A 52 15.32 10.94 -6.32
C LYS A 52 13.82 10.73 -6.10
N GLY A 53 13.23 9.80 -6.86
CA GLY A 53 11.81 9.48 -6.74
C GLY A 53 11.50 8.76 -5.43
N VAL A 54 10.31 9.02 -4.89
CA VAL A 54 9.83 8.43 -3.64
C VAL A 54 8.45 7.85 -3.83
N ILE A 55 8.29 6.61 -3.38
CA ILE A 55 7.01 5.92 -3.21
C ILE A 55 6.67 5.94 -1.71
N ILE A 56 5.45 6.31 -1.37
CA ILE A 56 5.01 6.40 0.02
C ILE A 56 3.81 5.49 0.24
N SER A 57 3.87 4.65 1.26
CA SER A 57 2.78 3.76 1.65
C SER A 57 2.56 3.78 3.15
N THR A 58 1.48 3.17 3.62
CA THR A 58 1.25 3.04 5.07
C THR A 58 1.96 1.81 5.63
N VAL A 59 2.20 1.81 6.94
CA VAL A 59 2.84 0.69 7.67
C VAL A 59 2.04 -0.61 7.62
N VAL A 60 0.77 -0.57 7.23
CA VAL A 60 -0.11 -1.75 7.05
C VAL A 60 -0.30 -2.12 5.58
N THR A 61 0.28 -1.35 4.66
CA THR A 61 0.31 -1.67 3.23
C THR A 61 1.31 -2.81 2.96
N SER A 62 1.06 -3.60 1.92
CA SER A 62 1.93 -4.71 1.53
C SER A 62 3.39 -4.29 1.36
N PRO A 63 4.37 -5.00 1.95
CA PRO A 63 5.80 -4.74 1.75
C PRO A 63 6.26 -4.85 0.30
N LEU A 64 5.44 -5.44 -0.58
CA LEU A 64 5.70 -5.53 -2.01
C LEU A 64 5.91 -4.15 -2.64
N VAL A 65 5.17 -3.13 -2.17
CA VAL A 65 5.31 -1.74 -2.63
C VAL A 65 6.72 -1.21 -2.41
N SER A 66 7.26 -1.40 -1.21
CA SER A 66 8.64 -1.01 -0.87
C SER A 66 9.69 -1.80 -1.67
N LYS A 67 9.46 -3.09 -1.93
CA LYS A 67 10.34 -3.90 -2.79
C LYS A 67 10.34 -3.41 -4.23
N MET A 68 9.16 -3.13 -4.78
CA MET A 68 9.02 -2.59 -6.14
C MET A 68 9.70 -1.22 -6.29
N ALA A 69 9.53 -0.32 -5.32
CA ALA A 69 10.19 0.97 -5.32
C ALA A 69 11.71 0.81 -5.39
N ARG A 70 12.30 0.05 -4.46
CA ARG A 70 13.75 -0.19 -4.39
C ARG A 70 14.28 -0.92 -5.63
N GLY A 71 13.57 -1.93 -6.13
CA GLY A 71 13.91 -2.64 -7.37
C GLY A 71 13.91 -1.75 -8.61
N ASN A 72 13.28 -0.58 -8.54
CA ASN A 72 13.28 0.45 -9.59
C ASN A 72 14.22 1.63 -9.30
N GLY A 73 15.07 1.54 -8.28
CA GLY A 73 16.02 2.58 -7.90
C GLY A 73 15.38 3.78 -7.20
N LEU A 74 14.17 3.62 -6.65
CA LEU A 74 13.45 4.65 -5.94
C LEU A 74 13.50 4.44 -4.43
N ASN A 75 13.31 5.53 -3.68
CA ASN A 75 13.14 5.46 -2.23
C ASN A 75 11.73 4.99 -1.88
N ALA A 76 11.62 4.21 -0.80
CA ALA A 76 10.35 3.79 -0.21
C ALA A 76 10.25 4.36 1.22
N VAL A 77 9.14 5.00 1.51
CA VAL A 77 8.85 5.58 2.84
C VAL A 77 7.52 5.01 3.33
N GLU A 78 7.49 4.57 4.58
CA GLU A 78 6.31 4.09 5.26
C GLU A 78 5.87 5.10 6.30
N VAL A 79 4.57 5.39 6.34
CA VAL A 79 3.94 6.33 7.27
C VAL A 79 2.77 5.67 7.99
N LEU A 80 2.23 6.30 9.01
CA LEU A 80 1.00 5.85 9.68
C LEU A 80 -0.19 5.84 8.72
N THR A 81 -1.23 5.08 9.06
CA THR A 81 -2.48 5.03 8.29
C THR A 81 -3.15 6.38 8.19
N GLY A 82 -3.66 6.69 7.03
CA GLY A 82 -4.31 7.96 6.71
C GLY A 82 -3.54 8.76 5.67
N PHE A 83 -4.19 9.05 4.54
CA PHE A 83 -3.56 9.67 3.37
C PHE A 83 -2.92 11.03 3.67
N LYS A 84 -3.41 11.74 4.71
CA LYS A 84 -2.79 12.95 5.24
C LYS A 84 -1.30 12.78 5.58
N TRP A 85 -0.90 11.61 6.09
CA TRP A 85 0.49 11.32 6.43
C TRP A 85 1.33 11.09 5.19
N ILE A 86 0.77 10.42 4.16
CA ILE A 86 1.40 10.27 2.85
C ILE A 86 1.66 11.65 2.25
N ARG A 87 0.64 12.52 2.25
CA ARG A 87 0.77 13.88 1.71
C ARG A 87 1.79 14.72 2.48
N GLN A 88 1.76 14.65 3.80
CA GLN A 88 2.68 15.39 4.65
C GLN A 88 4.14 14.94 4.43
N ALA A 89 4.38 13.63 4.35
CA ALA A 89 5.69 13.08 4.04
C ALA A 89 6.17 13.49 2.64
N ALA A 90 5.29 13.44 1.63
CA ALA A 90 5.60 13.89 0.27
C ALA A 90 6.07 15.34 0.24
N LEU A 91 5.32 16.25 0.85
CA LEU A 91 5.66 17.66 0.91
C LEU A 91 6.99 17.92 1.65
N ARG A 92 7.21 17.23 2.77
CA ARG A 92 8.47 17.33 3.54
C ARG A 92 9.66 16.87 2.70
N ILE A 93 9.55 15.71 2.06
CA ILE A 93 10.64 15.14 1.24
C ILE A 93 10.96 16.05 0.05
N GLU A 94 9.95 16.59 -0.63
CA GLU A 94 10.16 17.49 -1.75
C GLU A 94 10.83 18.79 -1.31
N LYS A 95 10.40 19.37 -0.19
CA LYS A 95 10.91 20.66 0.31
C LYS A 95 12.31 20.55 0.93
N GLU A 96 12.55 19.50 1.74
CA GLU A 96 13.74 19.43 2.60
C GLU A 96 14.83 18.53 2.03
N GLN A 97 14.48 17.54 1.21
CA GLN A 97 15.42 16.51 0.73
C GLN A 97 15.62 16.55 -0.80
N GLY A 98 14.90 17.42 -1.50
CA GLY A 98 14.95 17.51 -2.96
C GLY A 98 14.51 16.23 -3.65
N GLY A 99 13.73 15.39 -2.98
CA GLY A 99 13.09 14.20 -3.54
C GLY A 99 11.89 14.59 -4.41
N LYS A 100 11.33 13.64 -5.14
CA LYS A 100 10.11 13.84 -5.92
C LYS A 100 9.09 12.75 -5.61
N PHE A 101 7.93 13.15 -5.13
CA PHE A 101 6.82 12.23 -4.93
C PHE A 101 6.35 11.66 -6.27
N VAL A 102 6.31 10.33 -6.37
CA VAL A 102 5.91 9.61 -7.59
C VAL A 102 4.54 8.98 -7.40
N PHE A 103 4.36 8.23 -6.31
CA PHE A 103 3.13 7.49 -6.05
C PHE A 103 2.94 7.27 -4.55
N GLY A 104 1.69 7.34 -4.11
CA GLY A 104 1.28 7.02 -2.74
C GLY A 104 0.08 6.10 -2.73
N MET A 105 0.02 5.18 -1.75
CA MET A 105 -1.11 4.29 -1.60
C MET A 105 -1.37 3.85 -0.17
N GLU A 106 -2.64 3.53 0.07
CA GLU A 106 -3.15 2.81 1.23
C GLU A 106 -3.81 1.50 0.78
N GLU A 107 -3.67 0.45 1.58
CA GLU A 107 -4.33 -0.85 1.34
C GLU A 107 -5.87 -0.74 1.32
N SER A 108 -6.40 0.33 1.90
CA SER A 108 -7.83 0.66 1.92
C SER A 108 -8.34 1.30 0.62
N HIS A 109 -7.74 0.94 -0.52
CA HIS A 109 -8.15 1.34 -1.88
C HIS A 109 -7.88 2.81 -2.24
N GLY A 110 -7.01 3.51 -1.52
CA GLY A 110 -6.62 4.90 -1.78
C GLY A 110 -5.30 5.00 -2.55
N PHE A 111 -5.28 5.76 -3.65
CA PHE A 111 -4.12 5.90 -4.54
C PHE A 111 -3.96 7.35 -5.01
N LEU A 112 -2.70 7.77 -5.19
CA LEU A 112 -2.37 9.08 -5.77
C LEU A 112 -1.05 9.00 -6.53
N MET A 113 -0.98 9.63 -7.70
CA MET A 113 0.25 9.88 -8.44
C MET A 113 0.49 11.38 -8.56
N GLY A 114 1.73 11.80 -8.26
CA GLY A 114 2.12 13.20 -8.41
C GLY A 114 1.38 14.13 -7.44
N ASN A 115 1.32 15.42 -7.78
CA ASN A 115 0.91 16.50 -6.87
C ASN A 115 -0.38 17.23 -7.29
N HIS A 116 -1.20 16.64 -8.17
CA HIS A 116 -2.44 17.29 -8.66
C HIS A 116 -3.54 17.34 -7.60
N SER A 117 -3.48 16.49 -6.58
CA SER A 117 -4.40 16.46 -5.44
C SER A 117 -3.64 16.48 -4.12
N GLY A 118 -4.33 16.89 -3.06
CA GLY A 118 -3.84 16.83 -1.68
C GLY A 118 -4.20 15.53 -0.96
N ASP A 119 -5.07 14.72 -1.54
CA ASP A 119 -5.54 13.44 -1.00
C ASP A 119 -5.60 12.40 -2.13
N LYS A 120 -5.95 11.17 -1.80
CA LYS A 120 -6.18 10.06 -2.74
C LYS A 120 -7.23 10.44 -3.78
N ASP A 121 -7.09 9.91 -4.97
CA ASP A 121 -7.94 10.22 -6.12
C ASP A 121 -8.38 8.94 -6.82
N GLY A 122 -9.61 8.51 -6.54
CA GLY A 122 -10.19 7.32 -7.11
C GLY A 122 -10.53 7.45 -8.60
N ILE A 123 -10.80 8.67 -9.09
CA ILE A 123 -11.09 8.93 -10.51
C ILE A 123 -9.79 8.76 -11.31
N TRP A 124 -8.70 9.39 -10.86
CA TRP A 124 -7.38 9.17 -11.47
C TRP A 124 -6.98 7.69 -11.43
N ALA A 125 -7.17 7.02 -10.29
CA ALA A 125 -6.85 5.60 -10.14
C ALA A 125 -7.68 4.72 -11.10
N SER A 126 -8.96 5.03 -11.30
CA SER A 126 -9.82 4.36 -12.27
C SER A 126 -9.29 4.52 -13.70
N MET A 127 -8.90 5.74 -14.07
CA MET A 127 -8.31 6.03 -15.39
C MET A 127 -7.01 5.24 -15.58
N ALA A 128 -6.09 5.30 -14.62
CA ALA A 128 -4.82 4.59 -14.69
C ALA A 128 -5.00 3.07 -14.79
N PHE A 129 -5.94 2.50 -14.02
CA PHE A 129 -6.23 1.07 -14.09
C PHE A 129 -6.87 0.66 -15.42
N ALA A 130 -7.78 1.48 -15.97
CA ALA A 130 -8.39 1.23 -17.28
C ALA A 130 -7.34 1.27 -18.41
N GLU A 131 -6.46 2.26 -18.39
CA GLU A 131 -5.36 2.40 -19.35
C GLU A 131 -4.38 1.22 -19.28
N MET A 132 -3.97 0.82 -18.07
CA MET A 132 -3.18 -0.38 -17.84
C MET A 132 -3.85 -1.63 -18.41
N ALA A 133 -5.14 -1.84 -18.10
CA ALA A 133 -5.88 -3.01 -18.57
C ALA A 133 -5.99 -3.03 -20.11
N ALA A 134 -6.15 -1.87 -20.75
CA ALA A 134 -6.16 -1.74 -22.20
C ALA A 134 -4.79 -2.10 -22.81
N ALA A 135 -3.71 -1.62 -22.21
CA ALA A 135 -2.34 -1.95 -22.64
C ALA A 135 -2.02 -3.44 -22.47
N LEU A 136 -2.42 -4.04 -21.36
CA LEU A 136 -2.27 -5.48 -21.14
C LEU A 136 -3.04 -6.31 -22.17
N LYS A 137 -4.28 -5.90 -22.49
CA LYS A 137 -5.12 -6.57 -23.48
C LYS A 137 -4.49 -6.59 -24.88
N GLN A 138 -3.78 -5.53 -25.28
CA GLN A 138 -3.04 -5.50 -26.56
C GLN A 138 -1.97 -6.59 -26.61
N ASN A 139 -1.40 -6.95 -25.47
CA ASN A 139 -0.41 -8.02 -25.32
C ASN A 139 -1.04 -9.37 -24.92
N LYS A 140 -2.37 -9.53 -25.02
CA LYS A 140 -3.13 -10.73 -24.63
C LYS A 140 -2.95 -11.11 -23.16
N LEU A 141 -2.67 -10.16 -22.29
CA LEU A 141 -2.53 -10.33 -20.84
C LEU A 141 -3.74 -9.77 -20.11
N THR A 142 -4.03 -10.36 -18.96
CA THR A 142 -4.99 -9.86 -17.99
C THR A 142 -4.28 -9.15 -16.83
N PRO A 143 -4.99 -8.35 -16.01
CA PRO A 143 -4.42 -7.84 -14.76
C PRO A 143 -3.94 -8.94 -13.81
N ILE A 144 -4.57 -10.12 -13.80
CA ILE A 144 -4.14 -11.28 -13.00
C ILE A 144 -2.80 -11.83 -13.52
N ASP A 145 -2.64 -11.96 -14.83
CA ASP A 145 -1.38 -12.40 -15.41
C ASP A 145 -0.25 -11.44 -15.04
N ARG A 146 -0.51 -10.12 -15.12
CA ARG A 146 0.48 -9.12 -14.71
C ARG A 146 0.81 -9.19 -13.23
N LEU A 147 -0.18 -9.36 -12.36
CA LEU A 147 0.02 -9.55 -10.93
C LEU A 147 0.90 -10.77 -10.63
N ASN A 148 0.66 -11.89 -11.33
CA ASN A 148 1.49 -13.09 -11.22
C ASN A 148 2.94 -12.84 -11.67
N GLN A 149 3.16 -12.07 -12.75
CA GLN A 149 4.51 -11.66 -13.16
C GLN A 149 5.21 -10.80 -12.11
N ILE A 150 4.48 -9.88 -11.47
CA ILE A 150 5.01 -9.07 -10.35
C ILE A 150 5.40 -9.98 -9.19
N TYR A 151 4.58 -10.96 -8.84
CA TYR A 151 4.89 -11.94 -7.79
C TYR A 151 6.10 -12.82 -8.15
N GLN A 152 6.26 -13.20 -9.41
CA GLN A 152 7.46 -13.93 -9.85
C GLN A 152 8.72 -13.08 -9.71
N GLN A 153 8.64 -11.78 -9.99
CA GLN A 153 9.78 -10.88 -9.94
C GLN A 153 10.18 -10.47 -8.51
N TYR A 154 9.21 -10.20 -7.63
CA TYR A 154 9.46 -9.62 -6.31
C TYR A 154 9.13 -10.55 -5.13
N GLY A 155 8.60 -11.73 -5.41
CA GLY A 155 8.09 -12.68 -4.43
C GLY A 155 6.59 -12.53 -4.19
N VAL A 156 5.96 -13.63 -3.78
CA VAL A 156 4.52 -13.65 -3.47
C VAL A 156 4.27 -12.93 -2.15
N HIS A 157 3.28 -12.02 -2.16
CA HIS A 157 2.79 -11.32 -0.99
C HIS A 157 1.29 -11.52 -0.92
N LEU A 158 0.84 -12.28 0.06
CA LEU A 158 -0.58 -12.52 0.33
C LEU A 158 -0.96 -11.74 1.57
N ASP A 159 -2.01 -10.96 1.46
CA ASP A 159 -2.56 -10.14 2.53
C ASP A 159 -3.95 -10.66 2.88
N ALA A 160 -4.26 -10.71 4.17
CA ALA A 160 -5.61 -10.99 4.67
C ALA A 160 -6.00 -9.91 5.68
N LEU A 161 -7.25 -9.46 5.61
CA LEU A 161 -7.83 -8.52 6.55
C LEU A 161 -8.90 -9.23 7.35
N GLU A 162 -8.72 -9.29 8.67
CA GLU A 162 -9.76 -9.70 9.60
C GLU A 162 -10.26 -8.48 10.38
N THR A 163 -11.56 -8.24 10.34
CA THR A 163 -12.18 -7.09 10.99
C THR A 163 -13.09 -7.55 12.12
N GLN A 164 -12.86 -7.02 13.32
CA GLN A 164 -13.74 -7.21 14.46
C GLN A 164 -14.41 -5.89 14.84
N THR A 165 -15.73 -5.89 14.93
CA THR A 165 -16.51 -4.70 15.28
C THR A 165 -17.06 -4.81 16.69
N PHE A 166 -16.74 -3.85 17.54
CA PHE A 166 -17.29 -3.71 18.88
C PHE A 166 -18.15 -2.45 18.95
N LYS A 167 -19.42 -2.58 19.30
CA LYS A 167 -20.39 -1.46 19.30
C LYS A 167 -20.42 -0.70 20.63
N GLY A 168 -20.70 0.61 20.52
CA GLY A 168 -20.95 1.49 21.68
C GLY A 168 -19.71 1.78 22.54
N THR A 169 -19.90 2.50 23.64
CA THR A 169 -18.83 2.92 24.56
C THR A 169 -18.06 1.74 25.18
N LYS A 170 -18.74 0.63 25.47
CA LYS A 170 -18.10 -0.61 25.94
C LYS A 170 -17.19 -1.21 24.87
N GLY A 171 -17.55 -1.07 23.59
CA GLY A 171 -16.72 -1.50 22.47
C GLY A 171 -15.43 -0.70 22.36
N ILE A 172 -15.49 0.60 22.50
CA ILE A 172 -14.29 1.48 22.54
C ILE A 172 -13.35 1.06 23.66
N ALA A 173 -13.88 0.87 24.88
CA ALA A 173 -13.10 0.42 26.03
C ALA A 173 -12.45 -0.95 25.79
N LYS A 174 -13.16 -1.87 25.11
CA LYS A 174 -12.64 -3.20 24.74
C LYS A 174 -11.46 -3.09 23.77
N ILE A 175 -11.56 -2.25 22.74
CA ILE A 175 -10.46 -2.04 21.77
C ILE A 175 -9.23 -1.48 22.50
N GLN A 176 -9.43 -0.46 23.34
CA GLN A 176 -8.33 0.12 24.12
C GLN A 176 -7.68 -0.91 25.08
N GLN A 177 -8.49 -1.78 25.68
CA GLN A 177 -7.96 -2.86 26.53
C GLN A 177 -7.11 -3.85 25.74
N ILE A 178 -7.60 -4.30 24.57
CA ILE A 178 -6.84 -5.20 23.68
C ILE A 178 -5.48 -4.59 23.32
N MET A 179 -5.44 -3.31 22.97
CA MET A 179 -4.18 -2.64 22.63
C MET A 179 -3.22 -2.51 23.84
N ARG A 180 -3.75 -2.26 25.05
CA ARG A 180 -2.93 -2.27 26.27
C ARG A 180 -2.36 -3.66 26.58
N ASP A 181 -3.19 -4.69 26.45
CA ASP A 181 -2.80 -6.07 26.72
C ASP A 181 -1.69 -6.53 25.74
N LEU A 182 -1.82 -6.18 24.45
CA LEU A 182 -0.79 -6.46 23.43
C LEU A 182 0.55 -5.74 23.71
N ARG A 183 0.52 -4.53 24.31
CA ARG A 183 1.75 -3.83 24.71
C ARG A 183 2.39 -4.46 25.93
N ASN A 184 1.58 -4.77 26.94
CA ASN A 184 2.06 -5.32 28.21
C ASN A 184 2.55 -6.78 28.08
N SER A 185 1.95 -7.53 27.18
CA SER A 185 2.25 -8.95 26.95
C SER A 185 2.15 -9.28 25.46
N PRO A 186 3.13 -8.82 24.67
CA PRO A 186 3.13 -9.05 23.24
C PRO A 186 3.26 -10.54 22.91
N PRO A 187 2.67 -11.03 21.81
CA PRO A 187 2.76 -12.43 21.43
C PRO A 187 4.20 -12.78 21.08
N VAL A 188 4.67 -13.94 21.55
CA VAL A 188 5.99 -14.48 21.20
C VAL A 188 5.98 -15.25 19.88
N SER A 189 4.79 -15.64 19.41
CA SER A 189 4.58 -16.26 18.11
C SER A 189 3.23 -15.88 17.51
N VAL A 190 3.15 -15.84 16.16
CA VAL A 190 1.93 -15.63 15.39
C VAL A 190 1.87 -16.70 14.31
N ALA A 191 0.75 -17.42 14.21
CA ALA A 191 0.56 -18.53 13.24
C ALA A 191 1.72 -19.55 13.23
N GLY A 192 2.26 -19.89 14.41
CA GLY A 192 3.38 -20.81 14.56
C GLY A 192 4.76 -20.25 14.22
N GLN A 193 4.86 -19.00 13.79
CA GLN A 193 6.13 -18.32 13.52
C GLN A 193 6.54 -17.46 14.71
N ALA A 194 7.82 -17.51 15.11
CA ALA A 194 8.35 -16.68 16.18
C ALA A 194 8.28 -15.19 15.82
N VAL A 195 7.86 -14.37 16.75
CA VAL A 195 7.88 -12.90 16.59
C VAL A 195 9.31 -12.41 16.81
N VAL A 196 9.94 -11.89 15.78
CA VAL A 196 11.34 -11.42 15.81
C VAL A 196 11.45 -9.91 16.00
N LYS A 197 10.37 -9.17 15.71
CA LYS A 197 10.33 -7.71 15.81
C LYS A 197 8.92 -7.22 16.14
N ILE A 198 8.84 -6.28 17.06
CA ILE A 198 7.62 -5.54 17.39
C ILE A 198 7.91 -4.06 17.21
N THR A 199 7.01 -3.34 16.54
CA THR A 199 7.09 -1.89 16.43
C THR A 199 5.84 -1.29 17.06
N ASP A 200 5.99 -0.53 18.13
CA ASP A 200 4.90 0.23 18.75
C ASP A 200 5.00 1.69 18.31
N TYR A 201 4.08 2.10 17.47
CA TYR A 201 4.03 3.47 16.95
C TYR A 201 3.48 4.49 17.95
N LEU A 202 2.76 4.05 18.99
CA LEU A 202 2.28 4.94 20.04
C LEU A 202 3.43 5.31 21.01
N GLU A 203 4.17 4.30 21.43
CA GLU A 203 5.31 4.48 22.34
C GLU A 203 6.62 4.82 21.59
N ASN A 204 6.56 4.82 20.26
CA ASN A 204 7.71 5.02 19.37
C ASN A 204 8.89 4.11 19.73
N THR A 205 8.62 2.82 19.88
CA THR A 205 9.62 1.81 20.25
C THR A 205 9.69 0.66 19.26
N ILE A 206 10.88 0.10 19.11
CA ILE A 206 11.13 -1.14 18.36
C ILE A 206 11.78 -2.13 19.32
N ILE A 207 11.19 -3.33 19.43
CA ILE A 207 11.70 -4.45 20.23
C ILE A 207 12.16 -5.54 19.27
N CYS A 208 13.43 -5.94 19.36
CA CYS A 208 14.03 -7.05 18.61
C CYS A 208 14.70 -7.99 19.61
N GLY A 209 14.10 -9.15 19.88
CA GLY A 209 14.56 -10.02 20.96
C GLY A 209 14.55 -9.30 22.30
N ASN A 210 15.69 -9.19 22.96
CA ASN A 210 15.85 -8.51 24.26
C ASN A 210 16.25 -7.02 24.11
N GLU A 211 16.42 -6.51 22.90
CA GLU A 211 16.81 -5.11 22.67
C GLU A 211 15.60 -4.24 22.39
N THR A 212 15.53 -3.11 23.08
CA THR A 212 14.54 -2.05 22.81
C THR A 212 15.26 -0.82 22.26
N ARG A 213 14.79 -0.30 21.13
CA ARG A 213 15.34 0.89 20.45
C ARG A 213 14.24 1.92 20.23
N GLN A 214 14.62 3.15 19.99
CA GLN A 214 13.70 4.20 19.56
C GLN A 214 13.14 3.83 18.17
N GLY A 215 11.84 4.01 18.00
CA GLY A 215 11.12 3.75 16.76
C GLY A 215 11.38 4.80 15.68
N PRO A 216 10.72 4.68 14.53
CA PRO A 216 10.99 5.51 13.36
C PRO A 216 10.49 6.97 13.46
N GLY A 217 9.80 7.36 14.54
CA GLY A 217 9.29 8.73 14.76
C GLY A 217 8.05 9.07 13.92
#